data_90f11371eb4f7d69008217abd806aa55
#
_entry.id   90f11371eb4f7d69008217abd806aa55
#
_cell.length_a   1.000
_cell.length_b   1.000
_cell.length_c   1.000
_cell.angle_alpha   90.00
_cell.angle_beta   90.00
_cell.angle_gamma   90.00
#
_symmetry.space_group_name_H-M   'P 1'
#
loop_
_entity.id
_entity.type
_entity.pdbx_description
1 polymer ?
#
loop_
_entity_poly.entity_id
_entity_poly.type
_entity_poly.pdbx_seq_one_letter_code
_entity_poly.pdbx_strand_id
1 'polypeptide(L)'
;MMTTKTGEWTISRKEYRDKVLGCWYGKTIGGTLGAPWENNRAMNDVEFYPPEINGESLPNDDLDLQLVWLAAVEREGVRKLNERRLAEYWDNYITGPWNEYGVCRNNIRMGILPPMSGRVGNGDWKWSNGAWIRSEIWACLFPASPHRAVRLAYCDACCDHEGEGFYAELFTAALESAAFAERDIQKLLDVALAFI
;
A
#
# COMPACT_ATOMS: atom_id res chain seq x y z
N MET A 1 -4.81 -3.36 26.87
CA MET A 1 -3.38 -3.45 26.54
C MET A 1 -2.69 -4.37 27.55
N MET A 2 -2.32 -5.58 27.16
CA MET A 2 -1.52 -6.45 28.02
C MET A 2 -0.06 -6.24 27.64
N THR A 3 0.68 -5.45 28.45
CA THR A 3 2.14 -5.38 28.36
C THR A 3 2.71 -6.59 29.09
N THR A 4 3.45 -7.43 28.40
CA THR A 4 4.27 -8.45 29.04
C THR A 4 5.41 -7.79 29.83
N LYS A 5 5.97 -8.48 30.84
CA LYS A 5 7.09 -7.98 31.68
C LYS A 5 8.36 -7.59 30.91
N THR A 6 8.45 -7.88 29.62
CA THR A 6 9.59 -7.57 28.72
C THR A 6 9.37 -6.31 27.89
N GLY A 7 8.20 -5.62 28.02
CA GLY A 7 7.90 -4.45 27.18
C GLY A 7 7.54 -4.78 25.73
N GLU A 8 7.46 -6.06 25.36
CA GLU A 8 7.06 -6.47 24.01
C GLU A 8 5.54 -6.32 23.82
N TRP A 9 5.16 -5.68 22.72
CA TRP A 9 3.76 -5.61 22.30
C TRP A 9 3.32 -6.98 21.75
N THR A 10 2.15 -7.43 22.16
CA THR A 10 1.56 -8.69 21.69
C THR A 10 0.11 -8.50 21.29
N ILE A 11 -0.33 -9.28 20.32
CA ILE A 11 -1.71 -9.30 19.84
C ILE A 11 -2.20 -10.74 19.77
N SER A 12 -3.43 -11.01 20.14
CA SER A 12 -4.01 -12.33 19.94
C SER A 12 -4.27 -12.60 18.46
N ARG A 13 -4.20 -13.87 18.04
CA ARG A 13 -4.49 -14.26 16.65
C ARG A 13 -5.90 -13.83 16.22
N LYS A 14 -6.86 -13.86 17.11
CA LYS A 14 -8.24 -13.43 16.85
C LYS A 14 -8.29 -11.92 16.57
N GLU A 15 -7.68 -11.13 17.42
CA GLU A 15 -7.64 -9.68 17.29
C GLU A 15 -6.84 -9.24 16.06
N TYR A 16 -5.70 -9.88 15.79
CA TYR A 16 -4.92 -9.63 14.57
C TYR A 16 -5.78 -9.86 13.31
N ARG A 17 -6.44 -11.01 13.24
CA ARG A 17 -7.33 -11.35 12.12
C ARG A 17 -8.46 -10.33 11.96
N ASP A 18 -9.07 -9.92 13.05
CA ASP A 18 -10.16 -8.94 13.05
C ASP A 18 -9.68 -7.59 12.49
N LYS A 19 -8.51 -7.10 12.93
CA LYS A 19 -7.90 -5.87 12.42
C LYS A 19 -7.55 -5.95 10.93
N VAL A 20 -6.95 -7.06 10.49
CA VAL A 20 -6.63 -7.28 9.07
C VAL A 20 -7.90 -7.30 8.22
N LEU A 21 -8.93 -8.02 8.64
CA LEU A 21 -10.22 -8.03 7.94
C LEU A 21 -10.85 -6.64 7.91
N GLY A 22 -10.82 -5.91 9.02
CA GLY A 22 -11.30 -4.53 9.09
C GLY A 22 -10.58 -3.60 8.12
N CYS A 23 -9.26 -3.74 7.99
CA CYS A 23 -8.46 -2.99 7.03
C CYS A 23 -8.92 -3.26 5.58
N TRP A 24 -9.00 -4.53 5.17
CA TRP A 24 -9.40 -4.92 3.83
C TRP A 24 -10.86 -4.57 3.51
N TYR A 25 -11.78 -4.74 4.45
CA TYR A 25 -13.16 -4.29 4.29
C TYR A 25 -13.25 -2.77 4.15
N GLY A 26 -12.52 -2.03 4.99
CA GLY A 26 -12.47 -0.57 4.90
C GLY A 26 -12.00 -0.09 3.54
N LYS A 27 -10.95 -0.70 3.01
CA LYS A 27 -10.43 -0.41 1.68
C LYS A 27 -11.45 -0.72 0.57
N THR A 28 -12.05 -1.90 0.59
CA THR A 28 -13.08 -2.30 -0.39
C THR A 28 -14.28 -1.34 -0.35
N ILE A 29 -14.74 -0.98 0.86
CA ILE A 29 -15.84 -0.04 1.05
C ILE A 29 -15.47 1.34 0.50
N GLY A 30 -14.29 1.85 0.87
CA GLY A 30 -13.81 3.16 0.44
C GLY A 30 -13.63 3.26 -1.07
N GLY A 31 -12.99 2.25 -1.67
CA GLY A 31 -12.77 2.19 -3.12
C GLY A 31 -14.09 2.11 -3.89
N THR A 32 -15.03 1.27 -3.46
CA THR A 32 -16.35 1.15 -4.09
C THR A 32 -17.18 2.43 -3.94
N LEU A 33 -17.11 3.08 -2.76
CA LEU A 33 -17.82 4.34 -2.51
C LEU A 33 -17.22 5.50 -3.32
N GLY A 34 -15.90 5.52 -3.44
CA GLY A 34 -15.16 6.59 -4.13
C GLY A 34 -15.14 6.49 -5.65
N ALA A 35 -15.24 5.28 -6.21
CA ALA A 35 -15.08 5.03 -7.64
C ALA A 35 -15.98 5.90 -8.56
N PRO A 36 -17.27 6.17 -8.26
CA PRO A 36 -18.11 7.04 -9.08
C PRO A 36 -17.64 8.50 -9.11
N TRP A 37 -16.83 8.89 -8.16
CA TRP A 37 -16.34 10.26 -7.98
C TRP A 37 -14.90 10.44 -8.46
N GLU A 38 -14.29 9.41 -8.98
CA GLU A 38 -12.93 9.45 -9.48
C GLU A 38 -12.78 10.53 -10.57
N ASN A 39 -11.69 11.30 -10.49
CA ASN A 39 -11.45 12.48 -11.35
C ASN A 39 -12.46 13.64 -11.18
N ASN A 40 -13.44 13.55 -10.31
CA ASN A 40 -14.32 14.66 -9.97
C ASN A 40 -13.65 15.56 -8.93
N ARG A 41 -13.32 16.81 -9.32
CA ARG A 41 -12.66 17.79 -8.45
C ARG A 41 -13.62 18.70 -7.69
N ALA A 42 -14.93 18.41 -7.71
CA ALA A 42 -15.93 19.14 -6.95
C ALA A 42 -16.07 18.61 -5.53
N MET A 43 -16.63 19.43 -4.64
CA MET A 43 -17.16 18.94 -3.36
C MET A 43 -18.42 18.13 -3.66
N ASN A 44 -18.38 16.84 -3.32
CA ASN A 44 -19.50 15.94 -3.53
C ASN A 44 -20.17 15.63 -2.19
N ASP A 45 -21.50 15.66 -2.17
CA ASP A 45 -22.30 15.24 -1.03
C ASP A 45 -22.55 13.75 -1.13
N VAL A 46 -21.65 12.96 -0.53
CA VAL A 46 -21.67 11.50 -0.61
C VAL A 46 -22.17 10.93 0.71
N GLU A 47 -23.43 10.53 0.74
CA GLU A 47 -24.03 9.92 1.93
C GLU A 47 -23.93 8.39 1.91
N PHE A 48 -24.04 7.77 0.73
CA PHE A 48 -24.04 6.33 0.56
C PHE A 48 -23.67 5.93 -0.88
N TYR A 49 -23.64 4.63 -1.15
CA TYR A 49 -23.41 4.08 -2.48
C TYR A 49 -24.50 4.52 -3.46
N PRO A 50 -24.13 4.95 -4.69
CA PRO A 50 -25.14 5.22 -5.72
C PRO A 50 -25.85 3.93 -6.13
N PRO A 51 -27.15 4.01 -6.55
CA PRO A 51 -27.97 2.83 -6.86
C PRO A 51 -27.39 1.91 -7.95
N GLU A 52 -26.58 2.45 -8.84
CA GLU A 52 -25.97 1.74 -9.97
C GLU A 52 -24.99 0.66 -9.52
N ILE A 53 -24.45 0.75 -8.30
CA ILE A 53 -23.49 -0.24 -7.75
C ILE A 53 -24.19 -1.55 -7.37
N ASN A 54 -25.50 -1.55 -7.12
CA ASN A 54 -26.30 -2.75 -6.78
C ASN A 54 -25.74 -3.59 -5.62
N GLY A 55 -24.93 -2.99 -4.76
CA GLY A 55 -24.31 -3.66 -3.61
C GLY A 55 -23.12 -4.57 -3.94
N GLU A 56 -22.63 -4.57 -5.18
CA GLU A 56 -21.43 -5.31 -5.57
C GLU A 56 -20.18 -4.42 -5.44
N SER A 57 -19.08 -5.02 -4.97
CA SER A 57 -17.78 -4.32 -4.97
C SER A 57 -17.25 -4.18 -6.40
N LEU A 58 -16.71 -3.00 -6.72
CA LEU A 58 -16.08 -2.77 -8.01
C LEU A 58 -14.65 -3.34 -8.04
N PRO A 59 -14.19 -3.80 -9.23
CA PRO A 59 -12.76 -4.08 -9.43
C PRO A 59 -11.92 -2.86 -9.06
N ASN A 60 -10.81 -3.08 -8.37
CA ASN A 60 -10.01 -1.98 -7.85
C ASN A 60 -8.54 -2.39 -7.80
N ASP A 61 -7.68 -1.63 -8.49
CA ASP A 61 -6.23 -1.86 -8.52
C ASP A 61 -5.58 -1.69 -7.14
N ASP A 62 -6.14 -0.88 -6.26
CA ASP A 62 -5.75 -0.78 -4.85
C ASP A 62 -5.70 -2.14 -4.14
N LEU A 63 -6.57 -3.06 -4.53
CA LEU A 63 -6.63 -4.43 -3.99
C LEU A 63 -5.82 -5.40 -4.85
N ASP A 64 -5.93 -5.30 -6.17
CA ASP A 64 -5.31 -6.24 -7.11
C ASP A 64 -3.79 -6.23 -7.00
N LEU A 65 -3.18 -5.05 -6.86
CA LEU A 65 -1.73 -4.91 -6.67
C LEU A 65 -1.27 -5.57 -5.36
N GLN A 66 -2.03 -5.42 -4.30
CA GLN A 66 -1.71 -6.06 -3.01
C GLN A 66 -1.83 -7.59 -3.07
N LEU A 67 -2.70 -8.15 -3.91
CA LEU A 67 -2.76 -9.59 -4.15
C LEU A 67 -1.51 -10.11 -4.85
N VAL A 68 -0.91 -9.31 -5.74
CA VAL A 68 0.39 -9.64 -6.36
C VAL A 68 1.48 -9.69 -5.28
N TRP A 69 1.49 -8.71 -4.37
CA TRP A 69 2.45 -8.69 -3.25
C TRP A 69 2.22 -9.82 -2.27
N LEU A 70 0.96 -10.17 -1.99
CA LEU A 70 0.64 -11.33 -1.15
C LEU A 70 1.18 -12.62 -1.78
N ALA A 71 1.01 -12.81 -3.09
CA ALA A 71 1.56 -13.95 -3.79
C ALA A 71 3.10 -13.98 -3.74
N ALA A 72 3.76 -12.82 -3.80
CA ALA A 72 5.21 -12.72 -3.62
C ALA A 72 5.63 -13.15 -2.20
N VAL A 73 4.92 -12.69 -1.18
CA VAL A 73 5.16 -13.07 0.23
C VAL A 73 4.99 -14.58 0.44
N GLU A 74 3.93 -15.16 -0.12
CA GLU A 74 3.64 -16.59 0.03
C GLU A 74 4.68 -17.48 -0.64
N ARG A 75 5.15 -17.09 -1.83
CA ARG A 75 6.09 -17.91 -2.62
C ARG A 75 7.54 -17.77 -2.16
N GLU A 76 7.96 -16.54 -1.88
CA GLU A 76 9.36 -16.25 -1.58
C GLU A 76 9.65 -16.20 -0.07
N GLY A 77 8.65 -15.83 0.71
CA GLY A 77 8.81 -15.48 2.11
C GLY A 77 9.35 -14.05 2.29
N VAL A 78 8.80 -13.36 3.26
CA VAL A 78 9.02 -11.94 3.52
C VAL A 78 10.49 -11.52 3.66
N ARG A 79 11.36 -12.44 4.08
CA ARG A 79 12.81 -12.16 4.28
C ARG A 79 13.60 -12.04 2.98
N LYS A 80 13.08 -12.60 1.88
CA LYS A 80 13.74 -12.57 0.57
C LYS A 80 13.25 -11.42 -0.30
N LEU A 81 12.18 -10.74 0.12
CA LEU A 81 11.65 -9.61 -0.63
C LEU A 81 12.60 -8.41 -0.56
N ASN A 82 12.85 -7.88 -1.72
CA ASN A 82 13.60 -6.66 -1.98
C ASN A 82 13.07 -6.02 -3.27
N GLU A 83 13.51 -4.83 -3.58
CA GLU A 83 13.09 -4.07 -4.76
C GLU A 83 13.26 -4.84 -6.07
N ARG A 84 14.35 -5.59 -6.21
CA ARG A 84 14.60 -6.42 -7.41
C ARG A 84 13.60 -7.57 -7.53
N ARG A 85 13.31 -8.24 -6.42
CA ARG A 85 12.34 -9.33 -6.41
C ARG A 85 10.93 -8.82 -6.70
N LEU A 86 10.54 -7.67 -6.14
CA LEU A 86 9.25 -7.05 -6.46
C LEU A 86 9.18 -6.61 -7.92
N ALA A 87 10.26 -6.13 -8.52
CA ALA A 87 10.32 -5.83 -9.95
C ALA A 87 10.05 -7.06 -10.84
N GLU A 88 10.53 -8.24 -10.44
CA GLU A 88 10.21 -9.49 -11.16
C GLU A 88 8.72 -9.82 -11.10
N TYR A 89 8.08 -9.61 -9.95
CA TYR A 89 6.62 -9.76 -9.81
C TYR A 89 5.87 -8.70 -10.59
N TRP A 90 6.39 -7.46 -10.62
CA TRP A 90 5.85 -6.38 -11.43
C TRP A 90 5.76 -6.75 -12.90
N ASP A 91 6.87 -7.17 -13.50
CA ASP A 91 6.91 -7.53 -14.92
C ASP A 91 6.00 -8.71 -15.26
N ASN A 92 5.91 -9.70 -14.37
CA ASN A 92 5.16 -10.92 -14.62
C ASN A 92 3.64 -10.80 -14.39
N TYR A 93 3.19 -9.96 -13.45
CA TYR A 93 1.81 -9.95 -12.98
C TYR A 93 1.09 -8.62 -13.11
N ILE A 94 1.81 -7.48 -13.12
CA ILE A 94 1.19 -6.17 -13.27
C ILE A 94 1.22 -5.79 -14.75
N THR A 95 0.11 -6.05 -15.43
CA THR A 95 0.03 -5.95 -16.91
C THR A 95 -0.51 -4.63 -17.40
N GLY A 96 -1.05 -3.78 -16.55
CA GLY A 96 -1.58 -2.45 -16.91
C GLY A 96 -0.53 -1.60 -17.62
N PRO A 97 -0.83 -1.08 -18.82
CA PRO A 97 0.15 -0.31 -19.60
C PRO A 97 0.10 1.20 -19.32
N TRP A 98 -0.79 1.63 -18.45
CA TRP A 98 -1.07 3.04 -18.19
C TRP A 98 -0.26 3.61 -17.02
N ASN A 99 -0.09 4.93 -17.04
CA ASN A 99 0.49 5.74 -15.98
C ASN A 99 1.86 5.20 -15.51
N GLU A 100 2.16 5.34 -14.25
CA GLU A 100 3.37 4.84 -13.59
C GLU A 100 3.56 3.33 -13.77
N TYR A 101 2.49 2.55 -13.82
CA TYR A 101 2.56 1.08 -13.97
C TYR A 101 3.20 0.71 -15.30
N GLY A 102 2.77 1.35 -16.39
CA GLY A 102 3.33 1.14 -17.72
C GLY A 102 4.77 1.62 -17.83
N VAL A 103 5.08 2.76 -17.25
CA VAL A 103 6.46 3.32 -17.24
C VAL A 103 7.39 2.37 -16.48
N CYS A 104 7.03 1.96 -15.28
CA CYS A 104 7.80 1.02 -14.47
C CYS A 104 8.07 -0.29 -15.23
N ARG A 105 7.02 -0.91 -15.76
CA ARG A 105 7.14 -2.17 -16.51
C ARG A 105 8.03 -2.05 -17.73
N ASN A 106 7.90 -0.98 -18.51
CA ASN A 106 8.74 -0.75 -19.66
C ASN A 106 10.21 -0.56 -19.27
N ASN A 107 10.46 0.19 -18.21
CA ASN A 107 11.81 0.40 -17.67
C ASN A 107 12.44 -0.93 -17.24
N ILE A 108 11.71 -1.75 -16.47
CA ILE A 108 12.20 -3.07 -16.03
C ILE A 108 12.56 -3.95 -17.23
N ARG A 109 11.73 -3.98 -18.28
CA ARG A 109 11.96 -4.74 -19.51
C ARG A 109 13.15 -4.24 -20.33
N MET A 110 13.47 -2.96 -20.21
CA MET A 110 14.69 -2.38 -20.77
C MET A 110 15.93 -2.58 -19.90
N GLY A 111 15.80 -3.28 -18.75
CA GLY A 111 16.90 -3.51 -17.81
C GLY A 111 17.12 -2.37 -16.82
N ILE A 112 16.23 -1.38 -16.78
CA ILE A 112 16.27 -0.26 -15.84
C ILE A 112 15.50 -0.73 -14.57
N LEU A 113 16.24 -1.22 -13.59
CA LEU A 113 15.68 -1.79 -12.38
C LEU A 113 15.43 -0.73 -11.29
N PRO A 114 14.59 -1.03 -10.27
CA PRO A 114 14.43 -0.16 -9.11
C PRO A 114 15.78 0.21 -8.45
N PRO A 115 15.91 1.42 -7.95
CA PRO A 115 14.91 2.49 -7.89
C PRO A 115 14.80 3.32 -9.18
N MET A 116 15.61 3.03 -10.19
CA MET A 116 15.64 3.82 -11.43
C MET A 116 14.40 3.60 -12.28
N SER A 117 13.71 2.46 -12.15
CA SER A 117 12.47 2.17 -12.88
C SER A 117 11.33 3.15 -12.54
N GLY A 118 11.27 3.63 -11.31
CA GLY A 118 10.32 4.65 -10.87
C GLY A 118 10.68 6.09 -11.29
N ARG A 119 11.90 6.30 -11.78
CA ARG A 119 12.46 7.62 -12.10
C ARG A 119 12.51 7.93 -13.60
N VAL A 120 13.09 7.01 -14.35
CA VAL A 120 13.45 7.24 -15.76
C VAL A 120 12.18 7.32 -16.61
N GLY A 121 12.02 8.44 -17.33
CA GLY A 121 10.85 8.65 -18.18
C GLY A 121 9.51 8.79 -17.46
N ASN A 122 9.52 8.94 -16.13
CA ASN A 122 8.32 8.98 -15.27
C ASN A 122 8.02 10.39 -14.74
N GLY A 123 8.25 11.42 -15.54
CA GLY A 123 8.10 12.82 -15.13
C GLY A 123 6.69 13.19 -14.69
N ASP A 124 5.68 12.58 -15.31
CA ASP A 124 4.28 12.93 -15.09
C ASP A 124 3.60 12.13 -13.99
N TRP A 125 4.06 10.89 -13.73
CA TRP A 125 3.35 9.94 -12.87
C TRP A 125 4.06 9.56 -11.58
N LYS A 126 5.35 9.81 -11.44
CA LYS A 126 6.13 9.43 -10.27
C LYS A 126 5.63 10.00 -8.93
N TRP A 127 4.73 10.96 -8.98
CA TRP A 127 4.11 11.60 -7.82
C TRP A 127 2.63 11.23 -7.65
N SER A 128 2.13 10.31 -8.47
CA SER A 128 0.74 9.83 -8.39
C SER A 128 0.49 9.10 -7.07
N ASN A 129 -0.75 8.66 -6.88
CA ASN A 129 -1.17 7.93 -5.68
C ASN A 129 -0.91 6.42 -5.75
N GLY A 130 -0.44 5.90 -6.87
CA GLY A 130 -0.34 4.46 -7.12
C GLY A 130 0.48 3.66 -6.13
N ALA A 131 1.47 4.29 -5.45
CA ALA A 131 2.24 3.61 -4.41
C ALA A 131 1.45 3.51 -3.10
N TRP A 132 1.01 4.63 -2.55
CA TRP A 132 0.42 4.65 -1.20
C TRP A 132 -0.99 4.06 -1.10
N ILE A 133 -1.66 3.81 -2.23
CA ILE A 133 -2.94 3.10 -2.25
C ILE A 133 -2.79 1.57 -2.05
N ARG A 134 -1.58 1.04 -1.91
CA ARG A 134 -1.31 -0.40 -1.76
C ARG A 134 -0.41 -0.75 -0.58
N SER A 135 -0.28 0.16 0.40
CA SER A 135 0.64 0.04 1.55
C SER A 135 0.16 -0.92 2.64
N GLU A 136 -1.14 -1.21 2.73
CA GLU A 136 -1.74 -1.94 3.84
C GLU A 136 -1.18 -3.35 4.02
N ILE A 137 -0.77 -4.01 2.95
CA ILE A 137 -0.17 -5.35 3.04
C ILE A 137 1.11 -5.33 3.86
N TRP A 138 1.95 -4.30 3.68
CA TRP A 138 3.20 -4.15 4.42
C TRP A 138 2.95 -3.90 5.90
N ALA A 139 1.95 -3.10 6.22
CA ALA A 139 1.50 -2.84 7.58
C ALA A 139 0.92 -4.09 8.25
N CYS A 140 0.08 -4.83 7.55
CA CYS A 140 -0.52 -6.08 8.04
C CYS A 140 0.53 -7.17 8.31
N LEU A 141 1.59 -7.25 7.52
CA LEU A 141 2.70 -8.18 7.74
C LEU A 141 3.55 -7.82 8.97
N PHE A 142 3.58 -6.54 9.35
CA PHE A 142 4.38 -6.04 10.45
C PHE A 142 3.55 -5.18 11.42
N PRO A 143 2.54 -5.76 12.10
CA PRO A 143 1.71 -5.02 13.04
C PRO A 143 2.53 -4.43 14.17
N ALA A 144 2.29 -3.15 14.51
CA ALA A 144 3.00 -2.38 15.52
C ALA A 144 4.54 -2.35 15.33
N SER A 145 5.00 -2.48 14.09
CA SER A 145 6.42 -2.44 13.75
C SER A 145 6.68 -1.56 12.50
N PRO A 146 6.48 -0.22 12.60
CA PRO A 146 6.57 0.69 11.47
C PRO A 146 7.88 0.58 10.68
N HIS A 147 9.03 0.48 11.34
CA HIS A 147 10.32 0.31 10.66
C HIS A 147 10.37 -0.90 9.72
N ARG A 148 9.72 -1.99 10.09
CA ARG A 148 9.70 -3.21 9.26
C ARG A 148 8.72 -3.08 8.11
N ALA A 149 7.57 -2.46 8.34
CA ALA A 149 6.60 -2.15 7.29
C ALA A 149 7.20 -1.22 6.24
N VAL A 150 7.76 -0.10 6.68
CA VAL A 150 8.41 0.90 5.82
C VAL A 150 9.56 0.31 4.99
N ARG A 151 10.32 -0.65 5.52
CA ARG A 151 11.37 -1.30 4.74
C ARG A 151 10.84 -2.00 3.50
N LEU A 152 9.69 -2.65 3.57
CA LEU A 152 9.08 -3.30 2.40
C LEU A 152 8.31 -2.31 1.53
N ALA A 153 7.64 -1.34 2.12
CA ALA A 153 7.04 -0.22 1.40
C ALA A 153 8.09 0.53 0.55
N TYR A 154 9.30 0.74 1.09
CA TYR A 154 10.43 1.28 0.32
C TYR A 154 10.72 0.44 -0.94
N CYS A 155 10.81 -0.88 -0.77
CA CYS A 155 11.10 -1.79 -1.89
C CYS A 155 9.98 -1.78 -2.95
N ASP A 156 8.76 -1.56 -2.54
CA ASP A 156 7.59 -1.44 -3.40
C ASP A 156 7.57 -0.07 -4.10
N ALA A 157 7.48 1.00 -3.33
CA ALA A 157 7.35 2.36 -3.85
C ALA A 157 8.43 2.73 -4.87
N CYS A 158 9.67 2.31 -4.65
CA CYS A 158 10.77 2.64 -5.55
C CYS A 158 10.72 1.92 -6.91
N CYS A 159 9.79 0.97 -7.09
CA CYS A 159 9.58 0.34 -8.39
C CYS A 159 9.03 1.33 -9.42
N ASP A 160 8.05 2.14 -9.02
CA ASP A 160 7.27 2.98 -9.92
C ASP A 160 7.16 4.46 -9.51
N HIS A 161 7.63 4.84 -8.32
CA HIS A 161 7.52 6.19 -7.78
C HIS A 161 8.87 6.81 -7.36
N GLU A 162 8.86 8.14 -7.25
CA GLU A 162 9.93 8.96 -6.70
C GLU A 162 9.33 10.22 -6.02
N GLY A 163 10.05 10.80 -5.07
CA GLY A 163 9.62 12.04 -4.41
C GLY A 163 8.37 11.84 -3.56
N GLU A 164 7.38 12.71 -3.70
CA GLU A 164 6.19 12.73 -2.84
C GLU A 164 5.38 11.44 -2.90
N GLY A 165 5.21 10.84 -4.08
CA GLY A 165 4.49 9.57 -4.24
C GLY A 165 5.18 8.42 -3.50
N PHE A 166 6.50 8.37 -3.56
CA PHE A 166 7.33 7.42 -2.82
C PHE A 166 7.22 7.64 -1.30
N TYR A 167 7.39 8.87 -0.83
CA TYR A 167 7.30 9.18 0.60
C TYR A 167 5.89 8.96 1.17
N ALA A 168 4.86 9.18 0.37
CA ALA A 168 3.49 8.92 0.78
C ALA A 168 3.26 7.44 1.15
N GLU A 169 3.82 6.48 0.41
CA GLU A 169 3.73 5.06 0.78
C GLU A 169 4.49 4.74 2.07
N LEU A 170 5.67 5.32 2.28
CA LEU A 170 6.39 5.13 3.54
C LEU A 170 5.58 5.63 4.73
N PHE A 171 4.97 6.81 4.57
CA PHE A 171 4.10 7.42 5.56
C PHE A 171 2.90 6.54 5.88
N THR A 172 2.14 6.10 4.87
CA THR A 172 0.93 5.29 5.06
C THR A 172 1.27 3.94 5.68
N ALA A 173 2.29 3.23 5.20
CA ALA A 173 2.72 1.96 5.78
C ALA A 173 3.15 2.08 7.25
N ALA A 174 3.82 3.18 7.62
CA ALA A 174 4.20 3.44 9.01
C ALA A 174 2.97 3.69 9.89
N LEU A 175 2.06 4.56 9.43
CA LEU A 175 0.83 4.92 10.12
C LEU A 175 -0.05 3.69 10.36
N GLU A 176 -0.31 2.93 9.33
CA GLU A 176 -1.14 1.73 9.37
C GLU A 176 -0.54 0.63 10.28
N SER A 177 0.78 0.44 10.20
CA SER A 177 1.47 -0.49 11.10
C SER A 177 1.35 -0.06 12.55
N ALA A 178 1.52 1.23 12.85
CA ALA A 178 1.37 1.77 14.21
C ALA A 178 -0.07 1.64 14.73
N ALA A 179 -1.08 1.76 13.85
CA ALA A 179 -2.49 1.66 14.19
C ALA A 179 -2.92 0.28 14.75
N PHE A 180 -2.11 -0.74 14.61
CA PHE A 180 -2.34 -2.01 15.30
C PHE A 180 -2.28 -1.87 16.83
N ALA A 181 -1.47 -0.94 17.36
CA ALA A 181 -1.23 -0.76 18.79
C ALA A 181 -1.66 0.60 19.33
N GLU A 182 -1.69 1.65 18.51
CA GLU A 182 -2.03 3.02 18.88
C GLU A 182 -3.42 3.40 18.32
N ARG A 183 -4.12 4.29 18.99
CA ARG A 183 -5.44 4.82 18.58
C ARG A 183 -5.49 6.35 18.56
N ASP A 184 -4.51 6.99 19.16
CA ASP A 184 -4.40 8.44 19.17
C ASP A 184 -3.89 8.89 17.80
N ILE A 185 -4.72 9.64 17.08
CA ILE A 185 -4.44 10.08 15.71
C ILE A 185 -3.18 10.94 15.66
N GLN A 186 -2.97 11.84 16.63
CA GLN A 186 -1.78 12.68 16.63
C GLN A 186 -0.50 11.87 16.78
N LYS A 187 -0.50 10.88 17.66
CA LYS A 187 0.65 9.98 17.82
C LYS A 187 0.90 9.13 16.56
N LEU A 188 -0.16 8.69 15.89
CA LEU A 188 -0.03 7.96 14.63
C LEU A 188 0.61 8.84 13.56
N LEU A 189 0.18 10.10 13.44
CA LEU A 189 0.78 11.06 12.53
C LEU A 189 2.24 11.35 12.88
N ASP A 190 2.55 11.54 14.15
CA ASP A 190 3.93 11.80 14.62
C ASP A 190 4.87 10.61 14.30
N VAL A 191 4.37 9.38 14.47
CA VAL A 191 5.12 8.17 14.08
C VAL A 191 5.35 8.14 12.57
N ALA A 192 4.32 8.38 11.78
CA ALA A 192 4.41 8.29 10.32
C ALA A 192 5.33 9.37 9.72
N LEU A 193 5.22 10.61 10.23
CA LEU A 193 6.07 11.73 9.81
C LEU A 193 7.57 11.51 10.09
N ALA A 194 7.91 10.66 11.04
CA ALA A 194 9.32 10.35 11.33
C ALA A 194 10.01 9.51 10.24
N PHE A 195 9.27 9.03 9.23
CA PHE A 195 9.80 8.20 8.13
C PHE A 195 9.93 8.95 6.79
N ILE A 196 9.55 10.22 6.74
CA ILE A 196 9.62 11.07 5.55
C ILE A 196 10.44 12.32 5.74
#